data_99639d06e549b1040e55c5fa463d9bd4
#
_entry.id   99639d06e549b1040e55c5fa463d9bd4
#
_cell.length_a   1.000
_cell.length_b   1.000
_cell.length_c   1.000
_cell.angle_alpha   90.00
_cell.angle_beta   90.00
_cell.angle_gamma   90.00
#
_symmetry.space_group_name_H-M   'P 1'
#
loop_
_entity.id
_entity.type
_entity.pdbx_description
1 polymer ?
#
loop_
_entity_poly.entity_id
_entity_poly.type
_entity_poly.pdbx_seq_one_letter_code
_entity_poly.pdbx_strand_id
1 'polypeptide(L)'
;MSHKGDIVAISAWKKTEDILYLDRYATSCVVVGGMGKVLSMGKDIARNLNCTKIVTFSDHQVSDGGLYDTLGFYCDKELKPDYRYLVEDKRIHKFNYRLKRFRNDPDLEYKEGLTEKDLAQLNGLERIWDCGKTRWVMDIDS
;
A
#
# COMPACT_ATOMS: atom_id res chain seq x y z
N MET A 1 3.60 -14.00 -14.90
CA MET A 1 4.38 -15.26 -14.85
C MET A 1 3.45 -16.44 -15.06
N SER A 2 3.81 -17.36 -15.92
CA SER A 2 2.96 -18.51 -16.26
C SER A 2 3.73 -19.82 -16.14
N HIS A 3 3.00 -20.92 -15.98
CA HIS A 3 3.51 -22.27 -15.94
C HIS A 3 2.53 -23.20 -16.68
N LYS A 4 3.00 -23.92 -17.69
CA LYS A 4 2.18 -24.80 -18.55
C LYS A 4 0.93 -24.09 -19.10
N GLY A 5 1.06 -22.81 -19.47
CA GLY A 5 -0.04 -22.00 -19.99
C GLY A 5 -0.95 -21.36 -18.95
N ASP A 6 -0.83 -21.73 -17.67
CA ASP A 6 -1.61 -21.12 -16.59
C ASP A 6 -0.85 -19.95 -15.94
N ILE A 7 -1.56 -18.90 -15.60
CA ILE A 7 -0.99 -17.76 -14.85
C ILE A 7 -0.84 -18.18 -13.39
N VAL A 8 0.41 -18.22 -12.88
CA VAL A 8 0.72 -18.63 -11.50
C VAL A 8 1.14 -17.48 -10.61
N ALA A 9 1.53 -16.34 -11.20
CA ALA A 9 1.91 -15.14 -10.46
C ALA A 9 1.69 -13.91 -11.31
N ILE A 10 1.29 -12.82 -10.66
CA ILE A 10 1.12 -11.49 -11.27
C ILE A 10 1.75 -10.42 -10.39
N SER A 11 2.22 -9.35 -11.01
CA SER A 11 2.71 -8.17 -10.31
C SER A 11 2.14 -6.91 -10.93
N ALA A 12 1.94 -5.87 -10.12
CA ALA A 12 1.48 -4.58 -10.56
C ALA A 12 2.50 -3.51 -10.16
N TRP A 13 2.89 -2.68 -11.11
CA TRP A 13 3.90 -1.65 -10.94
C TRP A 13 3.33 -0.27 -11.26
N LYS A 14 3.82 0.74 -10.54
CA LYS A 14 3.43 2.12 -10.77
C LYS A 14 4.67 3.01 -10.71
N LYS A 15 4.85 3.86 -11.74
CA LYS A 15 5.92 4.85 -11.74
C LYS A 15 5.39 6.17 -11.18
N THR A 16 6.15 6.78 -10.25
CA THR A 16 5.92 8.14 -9.78
C THR A 16 7.28 8.83 -9.72
N GLU A 17 7.48 9.87 -10.51
CA GLU A 17 8.77 10.57 -10.67
C GLU A 17 9.88 9.59 -11.09
N ASP A 18 10.94 9.43 -10.31
CA ASP A 18 12.06 8.52 -10.58
C ASP A 18 11.97 7.22 -9.76
N ILE A 19 10.82 6.93 -9.18
CA ILE A 19 10.58 5.76 -8.33
C ILE A 19 9.60 4.82 -9.02
N LEU A 20 9.94 3.53 -9.05
CA LEU A 20 9.05 2.47 -9.49
C LEU A 20 8.51 1.74 -8.25
N TYR A 21 7.20 1.79 -8.05
CA TYR A 21 6.54 1.12 -6.94
C TYR A 21 6.04 -0.26 -7.36
N LEU A 22 6.37 -1.28 -6.58
CA LEU A 22 5.71 -2.58 -6.66
C LEU A 22 4.45 -2.50 -5.79
N ASP A 23 3.30 -2.30 -6.41
CA ASP A 23 2.05 -2.15 -5.69
C ASP A 23 1.48 -3.49 -5.24
N ARG A 24 1.60 -4.51 -6.08
CA ARG A 24 1.05 -5.84 -5.78
C ARG A 24 1.89 -6.95 -6.39
N TYR A 25 1.99 -8.04 -5.64
CA TYR A 25 2.48 -9.31 -6.12
C TYR A 25 1.57 -10.41 -5.55
N ALA A 26 1.03 -11.23 -6.42
CA ALA A 26 0.12 -12.30 -6.04
C ALA A 26 0.46 -13.59 -6.78
N THR A 27 0.31 -14.71 -6.10
CA THR A 27 0.55 -16.06 -6.65
C THR A 27 -0.67 -16.94 -6.41
N SER A 28 -0.94 -17.84 -7.33
CA SER A 28 -1.99 -18.86 -7.18
C SER A 28 -1.47 -20.14 -6.50
N CYS A 29 -0.15 -20.29 -6.39
CA CYS A 29 0.52 -21.43 -5.78
C CYS A 29 1.91 -21.02 -5.32
N VAL A 30 2.63 -21.93 -4.67
CA VAL A 30 4.04 -21.70 -4.33
C VAL A 30 4.86 -21.66 -5.61
N VAL A 31 5.50 -20.53 -5.89
CA VAL A 31 6.36 -20.33 -7.06
C VAL A 31 7.78 -20.15 -6.58
N VAL A 32 8.62 -21.16 -6.77
CA VAL A 32 10.03 -21.12 -6.35
C VAL A 32 10.78 -20.05 -7.16
N GLY A 33 11.41 -19.10 -6.46
CA GLY A 33 12.12 -18.01 -7.10
C GLY A 33 11.23 -17.00 -7.83
N GLY A 34 9.90 -17.06 -7.64
CA GLY A 34 8.95 -16.19 -8.33
C GLY A 34 9.19 -14.72 -8.07
N MET A 35 9.39 -14.34 -6.81
CA MET A 35 9.65 -12.93 -6.45
C MET A 35 10.99 -12.46 -7.02
N GLY A 36 12.01 -13.31 -7.04
CA GLY A 36 13.30 -12.97 -7.65
C GLY A 36 13.16 -12.67 -9.15
N LYS A 37 12.36 -13.45 -9.87
CA LYS A 37 12.09 -13.23 -11.31
C LYS A 37 11.30 -11.95 -11.53
N VAL A 38 10.28 -11.69 -10.72
CA VAL A 38 9.48 -10.45 -10.77
C VAL A 38 10.38 -9.26 -10.49
N LEU A 39 11.26 -9.34 -9.51
CA LEU A 39 12.19 -8.26 -9.18
C LEU A 39 13.20 -8.02 -10.31
N SER A 40 13.72 -9.07 -10.94
CA SER A 40 14.61 -8.95 -12.10
C SER A 40 13.93 -8.19 -13.24
N MET A 41 12.68 -8.54 -13.53
CA MET A 41 11.86 -7.83 -14.53
C MET A 41 11.62 -6.36 -14.11
N GLY A 42 11.35 -6.14 -12.82
CA GLY A 42 11.16 -4.79 -12.28
C GLY A 42 12.40 -3.91 -12.42
N LYS A 43 13.59 -4.48 -12.23
CA LYS A 43 14.85 -3.76 -12.45
C LYS A 43 15.01 -3.32 -13.91
N ASP A 44 14.65 -4.17 -14.86
CA ASP A 44 14.69 -3.84 -16.28
C ASP A 44 13.68 -2.73 -16.61
N ILE A 45 12.47 -2.82 -16.07
CA ILE A 45 11.46 -1.78 -16.23
C ILE A 45 11.96 -0.45 -15.65
N ALA A 46 12.55 -0.47 -14.47
CA ALA A 46 13.07 0.72 -13.81
C ALA A 46 14.16 1.38 -14.65
N ARG A 47 15.08 0.61 -15.20
CA ARG A 47 16.14 1.12 -16.07
C ARG A 47 15.56 1.74 -17.34
N ASN A 48 14.60 1.08 -17.97
CA ASN A 48 13.95 1.57 -19.21
C ASN A 48 13.16 2.86 -18.95
N LEU A 49 12.62 3.06 -17.77
CA LEU A 49 11.86 4.25 -17.38
C LEU A 49 12.71 5.30 -16.67
N ASN A 50 14.02 5.10 -16.60
CA ASN A 50 14.95 5.98 -15.87
C ASN A 50 14.60 6.18 -14.40
N CYS A 51 14.09 5.12 -13.78
CA CYS A 51 13.86 5.11 -12.34
C CYS A 51 15.15 4.77 -11.59
N THR A 52 15.36 5.42 -10.45
CA THR A 52 16.54 5.22 -9.62
C THR A 52 16.31 4.29 -8.45
N LYS A 53 15.05 4.01 -8.11
CA LYS A 53 14.67 3.19 -6.96
C LYS A 53 13.45 2.33 -7.28
N ILE A 54 13.41 1.17 -6.62
CA ILE A 54 12.20 0.35 -6.49
C ILE A 54 11.77 0.43 -5.03
N VAL A 55 10.50 0.73 -4.81
CA VAL A 55 9.90 0.85 -3.47
C VAL A 55 8.74 -0.13 -3.35
N THR A 56 8.66 -0.78 -2.21
CA THR A 56 7.54 -1.63 -1.85
C THR A 56 7.24 -1.51 -0.35
N PHE A 57 6.09 -2.01 0.06
CA PHE A 57 5.66 -1.97 1.45
C PHE A 57 5.32 -3.37 1.94
N SER A 58 5.68 -3.67 3.18
CA SER A 58 5.17 -4.85 3.89
C SER A 58 4.18 -4.39 4.96
N ASP A 59 3.00 -5.02 4.96
CA ASP A 59 1.98 -4.77 5.98
C ASP A 59 2.30 -5.64 7.20
N HIS A 60 2.46 -5.03 8.37
CA HIS A 60 2.81 -5.72 9.60
C HIS A 60 1.75 -6.74 10.05
N GLN A 61 0.52 -6.59 9.59
CA GLN A 61 -0.55 -7.55 9.84
C GLN A 61 -0.31 -8.89 9.11
N VAL A 62 0.35 -8.84 7.95
CA VAL A 62 0.53 -9.98 7.05
C VAL A 62 1.95 -10.55 7.11
N SER A 63 2.96 -9.67 7.22
CA SER A 63 4.37 -10.06 7.08
C SER A 63 5.27 -9.06 7.80
N ASP A 64 6.42 -9.54 8.29
CA ASP A 64 7.48 -8.67 8.81
C ASP A 64 8.40 -8.11 7.71
N GLY A 65 8.19 -8.54 6.46
CA GLY A 65 9.01 -8.08 5.34
C GLY A 65 10.33 -8.81 5.16
N GLY A 66 10.55 -9.92 5.84
CA GLY A 66 11.81 -10.68 5.75
C GLY A 66 12.18 -11.09 4.34
N LEU A 67 11.20 -11.31 3.47
CA LEU A 67 11.43 -11.60 2.06
C LEU A 67 12.17 -10.46 1.36
N TYR A 68 11.78 -9.22 1.62
CA TYR A 68 12.41 -8.04 0.98
C TYR A 68 13.84 -7.85 1.47
N ASP A 69 14.10 -8.05 2.75
CA ASP A 69 15.46 -8.01 3.28
C ASP A 69 16.36 -9.05 2.59
N THR A 70 15.87 -10.27 2.45
CA THR A 70 16.58 -11.35 1.75
C THR A 70 16.87 -11.02 0.29
N LEU A 71 15.98 -10.28 -0.38
CA LEU A 71 16.14 -9.90 -1.79
C LEU A 71 17.03 -8.67 -2.01
N GLY A 72 17.54 -8.06 -0.94
CA GLY A 72 18.44 -6.93 -1.04
C GLY A 72 17.80 -5.55 -0.91
N PHE A 73 16.54 -5.49 -0.51
CA PHE A 73 15.92 -4.23 -0.09
C PHE A 73 16.42 -3.83 1.29
N TYR A 74 16.47 -2.53 1.55
CA TYR A 74 16.73 -2.04 2.90
C TYR A 74 15.47 -1.38 3.46
N CYS A 75 15.33 -1.44 4.79
CA CYS A 75 14.25 -0.76 5.49
C CYS A 75 14.52 0.74 5.48
N ASP A 76 13.67 1.49 4.77
CA ASP A 76 13.78 2.95 4.70
C ASP A 76 13.13 3.60 5.91
N LYS A 77 11.92 3.17 6.23
CA LYS A 77 11.21 3.61 7.44
C LYS A 77 10.07 2.69 7.79
N GLU A 78 9.69 2.72 9.05
CA GLU A 78 8.49 2.08 9.53
C GLU A 78 7.37 3.13 9.63
N LEU A 79 6.23 2.82 9.02
CA LEU A 79 5.06 3.67 9.08
C LEU A 79 4.18 3.25 10.25
N LYS A 80 3.76 4.23 11.03
CA LYS A 80 2.87 3.99 12.16
C LYS A 80 1.52 3.45 11.68
N PRO A 81 0.79 2.72 12.55
CA PRO A 81 -0.58 2.33 12.26
C PRO A 81 -1.42 3.53 11.84
N ASP A 82 -2.21 3.33 10.81
CA ASP A 82 -3.15 4.32 10.30
C ASP A 82 -4.54 3.71 10.26
N TYR A 83 -5.56 4.50 10.01
CA TYR A 83 -6.94 4.05 10.08
C TYR A 83 -7.74 4.39 8.82
N ARG A 84 -8.80 3.60 8.63
CA ARG A 84 -9.86 3.87 7.66
C ARG A 84 -11.20 3.80 8.37
N TYR A 85 -12.22 4.41 7.81
CA TYR A 85 -13.57 4.32 8.35
C TYR A 85 -14.29 3.12 7.77
N LEU A 86 -15.02 2.40 8.65
CA LEU A 86 -15.92 1.34 8.24
C LEU A 86 -17.31 1.93 8.02
N VAL A 87 -17.81 1.87 6.78
CA VAL A 87 -19.13 2.34 6.41
C VAL A 87 -19.81 1.24 5.62
N GLU A 88 -20.91 0.70 6.13
CA GLU A 88 -21.68 -0.38 5.48
C GLU A 88 -20.77 -1.54 5.04
N ASP A 89 -19.90 -2.02 5.95
CA ASP A 89 -18.93 -3.09 5.72
C ASP A 89 -17.84 -2.78 4.70
N LYS A 90 -17.73 -1.52 4.26
CA LYS A 90 -16.67 -1.06 3.36
C LYS A 90 -15.64 -0.23 4.11
N ARG A 91 -14.37 -0.41 3.77
CA ARG A 91 -13.29 0.42 4.29
C ARG A 91 -13.14 1.66 3.44
N ILE A 92 -13.44 2.81 4.02
CA ILE A 92 -13.38 4.11 3.33
C ILE A 92 -12.17 4.88 3.84
N HIS A 93 -11.39 5.43 2.91
CA HIS A 93 -10.21 6.22 3.25
C HIS A 93 -10.62 7.45 4.09
N LYS A 94 -9.85 7.74 5.14
CA LYS A 94 -10.15 8.85 6.07
C LYS A 94 -10.29 10.22 5.39
N PHE A 95 -9.62 10.44 4.24
CA PHE A 95 -9.72 11.69 3.49
C PHE A 95 -11.10 11.94 2.90
N ASN A 96 -11.97 10.92 2.81
CA ASN A 96 -13.37 11.10 2.42
C ASN A 96 -14.21 11.74 3.53
N TYR A 97 -13.73 11.79 4.77
CA TYR A 97 -14.42 12.35 5.92
C TYR A 97 -13.60 13.45 6.58
N ARG A 98 -13.24 14.47 5.79
CA ARG A 98 -12.60 15.69 6.29
C ARG A 98 -13.65 16.68 6.81
N LEU A 99 -13.18 17.64 7.59
CA LEU A 99 -14.03 18.65 8.21
C LEU A 99 -14.95 19.35 7.19
N LYS A 100 -14.44 19.63 5.99
CA LYS A 100 -15.21 20.24 4.90
C LYS A 100 -16.41 19.38 4.50
N ARG A 101 -16.26 18.05 4.42
CA ARG A 101 -17.35 17.15 4.09
C ARG A 101 -18.42 17.14 5.18
N PHE A 102 -18.02 17.06 6.45
CA PHE A 102 -18.96 17.12 7.56
C PHE A 102 -19.76 18.42 7.56
N ARG A 103 -19.11 19.53 7.21
CA ARG A 103 -19.74 20.84 7.15
C ARG A 103 -20.74 20.98 6.00
N ASN A 104 -20.44 20.40 4.83
CA ASN A 104 -21.18 20.63 3.59
C ASN A 104 -22.12 19.48 3.20
N ASP A 105 -21.98 18.29 3.75
CA ASP A 105 -22.82 17.13 3.42
C ASP A 105 -24.08 17.13 4.27
N PRO A 106 -25.29 17.27 3.65
CA PRO A 106 -26.54 17.30 4.40
C PRO A 106 -26.89 15.98 5.08
N ASP A 107 -26.30 14.86 4.63
CA ASP A 107 -26.53 13.55 5.23
C ASP A 107 -25.67 13.31 6.48
N LEU A 108 -24.73 14.20 6.78
CA LEU A 108 -23.85 14.11 7.94
C LEU A 108 -24.18 15.19 8.97
N GLU A 109 -24.14 14.81 10.24
CA GLU A 109 -24.32 15.76 11.32
C GLU A 109 -23.02 16.56 11.53
N TYR A 110 -23.16 17.87 11.71
CA TYR A 110 -22.07 18.80 11.97
C TYR A 110 -22.39 19.68 13.18
N LYS A 111 -21.41 19.79 14.08
CA LYS A 111 -21.43 20.77 15.16
C LYS A 111 -20.14 21.59 15.13
N GLU A 112 -20.29 22.90 15.21
CA GLU A 112 -19.16 23.82 15.21
C GLU A 112 -18.29 23.61 16.44
N GLY A 113 -16.96 23.71 16.26
CA GLY A 113 -15.99 23.51 17.34
C GLY A 113 -15.56 22.08 17.59
N LEU A 114 -16.13 21.08 16.89
CA LEU A 114 -15.71 19.69 16.99
C LEU A 114 -14.60 19.36 15.99
N THR A 115 -13.70 18.47 16.39
CA THR A 115 -12.66 17.91 15.51
C THR A 115 -13.24 16.89 14.53
N GLU A 116 -12.46 16.49 13.51
CA GLU A 116 -12.87 15.42 12.60
C GLU A 116 -13.16 14.11 13.35
N LYS A 117 -12.38 13.80 14.40
CA LYS A 117 -12.61 12.63 15.26
C LYS A 117 -13.96 12.72 15.96
N ASP A 118 -14.28 13.86 16.54
CA ASP A 118 -15.55 14.06 17.26
C ASP A 118 -16.73 13.96 16.31
N LEU A 119 -16.63 14.54 15.11
CA LEU A 119 -17.66 14.47 14.09
C LEU A 119 -17.86 13.05 13.57
N ALA A 120 -16.79 12.28 13.42
CA ALA A 120 -16.89 10.88 13.04
C ALA A 120 -17.66 10.08 14.11
N GLN A 121 -17.39 10.30 15.39
CA GLN A 121 -18.12 9.64 16.47
C GLN A 121 -19.60 10.06 16.49
N LEU A 122 -19.88 11.35 16.26
CA LEU A 122 -21.25 11.89 16.20
C LEU A 122 -22.07 11.21 15.09
N ASN A 123 -21.43 10.88 13.96
CA ASN A 123 -22.07 10.23 12.82
C ASN A 123 -21.98 8.70 12.87
N GLY A 124 -21.51 8.12 13.98
CA GLY A 124 -21.42 6.67 14.15
C GLY A 124 -20.39 5.98 13.26
N LEU A 125 -19.37 6.69 12.80
CA LEU A 125 -18.30 6.11 11.98
C LEU A 125 -17.29 5.38 12.85
N GLU A 126 -17.07 4.11 12.56
CA GLU A 126 -16.06 3.30 13.25
C GLU A 126 -14.73 3.38 12.53
N ARG A 127 -13.63 3.36 13.29
CA ARG A 127 -12.27 3.35 12.77
C ARG A 127 -11.72 1.94 12.78
N ILE A 128 -11.11 1.55 11.65
CA ILE A 128 -10.34 0.31 11.56
C ILE A 128 -8.88 0.69 11.36
N TRP A 129 -8.04 0.25 12.28
CA TRP A 129 -6.60 0.52 12.27
C TRP A 129 -5.86 -0.63 11.59
N ASP A 130 -4.83 -0.31 10.81
CA ASP A 130 -3.84 -1.30 10.38
C ASP A 130 -2.77 -1.49 11.46
N CYS A 131 -1.88 -2.46 11.26
CA CYS A 131 -0.79 -2.74 12.19
C CYS A 131 0.49 -1.94 11.88
N GLY A 132 0.41 -1.02 10.93
CA GLY A 132 1.58 -0.33 10.42
C GLY A 132 2.20 -1.05 9.23
N LYS A 133 3.17 -0.39 8.59
CA LYS A 133 3.85 -0.90 7.39
C LYS A 133 5.33 -0.57 7.46
N THR A 134 6.14 -1.35 6.77
CA THR A 134 7.55 -1.03 6.53
C THR A 134 7.73 -0.65 5.07
N ARG A 135 8.40 0.47 4.82
CA ARG A 135 8.79 0.90 3.47
C ARG A 135 10.15 0.32 3.14
N TRP A 136 10.18 -0.50 2.10
CA TRP A 136 11.40 -1.15 1.62
C TRP A 136 11.87 -0.51 0.34
N VAL A 137 13.16 -0.26 0.24
CA VAL A 137 13.76 0.44 -0.90
C VAL A 137 14.93 -0.35 -1.45
N MET A 138 15.03 -0.38 -2.77
CA MET A 138 16.18 -0.90 -3.49
C MET A 138 16.67 0.17 -4.47
N ASP A 139 17.95 0.52 -4.40
CA ASP A 139 18.57 1.44 -5.36
C ASP A 139 18.86 0.71 -6.67
N ILE A 140 18.59 1.38 -7.78
CA ILE A 140 18.79 0.84 -9.12
C ILE A 140 19.94 1.59 -9.78
N ASP A 141 20.95 0.85 -10.17
CA ASP A 141 22.08 1.39 -10.94
C ASP A 141 21.64 1.59 -12.40
N SER A 142 21.96 2.75 -12.91
CA SER A 142 21.70 3.09 -14.31
C SER A 142 22.68 2.40 -15.26
#